data_cccc6873aed9fcb3c90758200a0b3d5b
#
_entry.id   cccc6873aed9fcb3c90758200a0b3d5b
#
_cell.length_a   1.000
_cell.length_b   1.000
_cell.length_c   1.000
_cell.angle_alpha   90.00
_cell.angle_beta   90.00
_cell.angle_gamma   90.00
#
_symmetry.space_group_name_H-M   'P 1'
#
loop_
_entity.id
_entity.type
_entity.pdbx_description
1 polymer ?
#
loop_
_entity_poly.entity_id
_entity_poly.type
_entity_poly.pdbx_seq_one_letter_code
_entity_poly.pdbx_strand_id
1 'polypeptide(L)'
;MTSSALAGHPFGTVITEDTLKQTFVPLTQWEDKYRQLILLGKQLPALSDELKLQAKEIAGCENRVWLGFSVSGEKLHFFGDSEGRIVRGLLAVLLTAIEGKSAAELLAHSPLALFDELGLRAQLSASRGQGLIALNDAVLDAAREAQA
;
A
#
# COMPACT_ATOMS: atom_id res chain seq x y z
N MET A 1 21.72 9.90 -5.76
CA MET A 1 20.94 9.71 -5.46
C MET A 1 20.04 9.23 -5.26
N THR A 2 20.02 9.14 -5.09
CA THR A 2 19.16 8.93 -5.08
C THR A 2 17.92 8.54 -5.29
N SER A 3 17.55 7.61 -6.04
CA SER A 3 16.19 7.36 -6.43
C SER A 3 15.27 7.05 -5.24
N SER A 4 15.80 6.43 -4.21
CA SER A 4 15.01 6.14 -3.00
C SER A 4 14.52 7.41 -2.30
N ALA A 5 15.25 8.50 -2.43
CA ALA A 5 14.84 9.77 -1.83
C ALA A 5 13.66 10.41 -2.58
N LEU A 6 13.44 10.02 -3.84
CA LEU A 6 12.40 10.64 -4.68
C LEU A 6 10.98 10.29 -4.23
N ALA A 7 10.78 9.13 -3.60
CA ALA A 7 9.47 8.62 -3.27
C ALA A 7 9.43 8.02 -1.88
N GLY A 8 10.11 8.66 -0.94
CA GLY A 8 10.14 8.23 0.45
C GLY A 8 8.79 8.36 1.13
N HIS A 9 8.52 7.49 2.08
CA HIS A 9 7.32 7.53 2.89
C HIS A 9 7.60 6.83 4.23
N PRO A 10 6.76 7.05 5.26
CA PRO A 10 7.03 6.49 6.59
C PRO A 10 6.59 5.03 6.77
N PHE A 11 5.90 4.44 5.77
CA PHE A 11 5.27 3.13 5.95
C PHE A 11 6.30 2.01 5.82
N GLY A 12 6.26 1.08 6.78
CA GLY A 12 7.20 -0.03 6.84
C GLY A 12 8.49 0.29 7.58
N THR A 13 8.71 1.55 7.94
CA THR A 13 9.89 1.98 8.70
C THR A 13 9.47 2.64 10.01
N VAL A 14 8.91 3.84 9.95
CA VAL A 14 8.40 4.54 11.14
C VAL A 14 7.05 3.96 11.55
N ILE A 15 6.16 3.75 10.58
CA ILE A 15 4.84 3.15 10.81
C ILE A 15 4.94 1.68 10.39
N THR A 16 4.86 0.78 11.37
CA THR A 16 5.06 -0.65 11.17
C THR A 16 3.73 -1.40 11.23
N GLU A 17 3.76 -2.68 10.86
CA GLU A 17 2.58 -3.55 10.99
C GLU A 17 2.09 -3.59 12.43
N ASP A 18 2.99 -3.64 13.41
CA ASP A 18 2.62 -3.64 14.83
C ASP A 18 1.92 -2.33 15.21
N THR A 19 2.41 -1.20 14.70
CA THR A 19 1.76 0.10 14.92
C THR A 19 0.33 0.08 14.41
N LEU A 20 0.11 -0.46 13.21
CA LEU A 20 -1.22 -0.54 12.62
C LEU A 20 -2.12 -1.49 13.41
N LYS A 21 -1.59 -2.61 13.86
CA LYS A 21 -2.35 -3.55 14.68
C LYS A 21 -2.80 -2.89 15.99
N GLN A 22 -1.91 -2.16 16.64
CA GLN A 22 -2.22 -1.44 17.87
C GLN A 22 -3.33 -0.41 17.65
N THR A 23 -3.37 0.21 16.49
CA THR A 23 -4.35 1.23 16.15
C THR A 23 -5.70 0.64 15.74
N PHE A 24 -5.71 -0.38 14.88
CA PHE A 24 -6.93 -0.87 14.25
C PHE A 24 -7.61 -2.01 14.99
N VAL A 25 -6.85 -2.92 15.58
CA VAL A 25 -7.45 -4.11 16.23
C VAL A 25 -8.43 -3.74 17.33
N PRO A 26 -8.15 -2.74 18.20
CA PRO A 26 -9.12 -2.37 19.24
C PRO A 26 -10.38 -1.70 18.69
N LEU A 27 -10.38 -1.23 17.46
CA LEU A 27 -11.54 -0.54 16.89
C LEU A 27 -12.58 -1.57 16.45
N THR A 28 -13.79 -1.47 16.98
CA THR A 28 -14.88 -2.39 16.67
C THR A 28 -15.91 -1.79 15.72
N GLN A 29 -15.96 -0.47 15.63
CA GLN A 29 -16.92 0.23 14.78
C GLN A 29 -16.27 0.57 13.44
N TRP A 30 -17.01 0.31 12.36
CA TRP A 30 -16.49 0.57 11.01
C TRP A 30 -16.17 2.05 10.78
N GLU A 31 -16.98 2.95 11.33
CA GLU A 31 -16.76 4.39 11.21
C GLU A 31 -15.42 4.80 11.81
N ASP A 32 -15.02 4.18 12.92
CA ASP A 32 -13.73 4.48 13.56
C ASP A 32 -12.58 3.98 12.71
N LYS A 33 -12.72 2.82 12.08
CA LYS A 33 -11.71 2.29 11.17
C LYS A 33 -11.56 3.19 9.95
N TYR A 34 -12.66 3.65 9.38
CA TYR A 34 -12.63 4.59 8.24
C TYR A 34 -11.90 5.88 8.61
N ARG A 35 -12.20 6.42 9.78
CA ARG A 35 -11.54 7.64 10.26
C ARG A 35 -10.04 7.44 10.37
N GLN A 36 -9.61 6.31 10.89
CA GLN A 36 -8.18 5.99 11.01
C GLN A 36 -7.53 5.81 9.63
N LEU A 37 -8.23 5.19 8.68
CA LEU A 37 -7.72 5.09 7.32
C LEU A 37 -7.50 6.46 6.70
N ILE A 38 -8.44 7.37 6.87
CA ILE A 38 -8.31 8.73 6.34
C ILE A 38 -7.12 9.44 6.98
N LEU A 39 -6.96 9.31 8.29
CA LEU A 39 -5.82 9.92 9.00
C LEU A 39 -4.50 9.32 8.53
N LEU A 40 -4.45 8.02 8.35
CA LEU A 40 -3.26 7.32 7.87
C LEU A 40 -2.91 7.78 6.45
N GLY A 41 -3.91 7.91 5.61
CA GLY A 41 -3.73 8.36 4.22
C GLY A 41 -3.19 9.78 4.12
N LYS A 42 -3.44 10.61 5.12
CA LYS A 42 -2.88 11.97 5.16
C LYS A 42 -1.37 11.97 5.35
N GLN A 43 -0.80 10.89 5.87
CA GLN A 43 0.64 10.75 6.04
C GLN A 43 1.32 10.23 4.77
N LEU A 44 0.56 9.83 3.77
CA LEU A 44 1.11 9.40 2.49
C LEU A 44 1.53 10.63 1.69
N PRO A 45 2.83 10.78 1.36
CA PRO A 45 3.28 11.92 0.56
C PRO A 45 2.65 11.89 -0.83
N ALA A 46 2.22 13.04 -1.31
CA ALA A 46 1.70 13.15 -2.67
C ALA A 46 2.82 12.93 -3.68
N LEU A 47 2.52 12.22 -4.75
CA LEU A 47 3.48 12.03 -5.84
C LEU A 47 3.44 13.22 -6.79
N SER A 48 4.62 13.66 -7.23
CA SER A 48 4.72 14.61 -8.33
C SER A 48 4.21 13.97 -9.61
N ASP A 49 3.90 14.80 -10.60
CA ASP A 49 3.50 14.29 -11.92
C ASP A 49 4.59 13.43 -12.53
N GLU A 50 5.86 13.78 -12.32
CA GLU A 50 6.99 12.98 -12.82
C GLU A 50 7.00 11.59 -12.21
N LEU A 51 6.77 11.49 -10.90
CA LEU A 51 6.73 10.18 -10.23
C LEU A 51 5.51 9.37 -10.66
N LYS A 52 4.38 10.03 -10.92
CA LYS A 52 3.20 9.34 -11.44
C LYS A 52 3.47 8.72 -12.81
N LEU A 53 4.27 9.38 -13.63
CA LEU A 53 4.67 8.83 -14.94
C LEU A 53 5.56 7.60 -14.80
N GLN A 54 6.37 7.53 -13.75
CA GLN A 54 7.22 6.37 -13.49
C GLN A 54 6.45 5.24 -12.82
N ALA A 55 5.35 5.55 -12.17
CA ALA A 55 4.48 4.57 -11.56
C ALA A 55 3.49 4.02 -12.57
N LYS A 56 2.86 2.90 -12.23
CA LYS A 56 1.81 2.33 -13.05
C LYS A 56 0.46 2.76 -12.48
N GLU A 57 -0.41 3.28 -13.32
CA GLU A 57 -1.79 3.53 -12.90
C GLU A 57 -2.53 2.20 -12.87
N ILE A 58 -3.18 1.90 -11.75
CA ILE A 58 -3.82 0.60 -11.52
C ILE A 58 -5.26 0.66 -11.97
N ALA A 59 -5.61 -0.18 -12.94
CA ALA A 59 -6.98 -0.31 -13.43
C ALA A 59 -7.85 -1.07 -12.42
N GLY A 60 -9.14 -0.86 -12.47
CA GLY A 60 -10.08 -1.57 -11.61
C GLY A 60 -10.37 -0.90 -10.28
N CYS A 61 -9.81 0.28 -10.04
CA CYS A 61 -10.03 1.05 -8.82
C CYS A 61 -11.07 2.15 -9.09
N GLU A 62 -11.86 2.44 -8.05
CA GLU A 62 -12.87 3.49 -8.11
C GLU A 62 -12.26 4.87 -8.35
N ASN A 63 -11.19 5.18 -7.60
CA ASN A 63 -10.42 6.40 -7.74
C ASN A 63 -9.14 6.09 -8.49
N ARG A 64 -8.53 7.11 -9.08
CA ARG A 64 -7.23 6.91 -9.73
C ARG A 64 -6.19 6.54 -8.66
N VAL A 65 -5.41 5.51 -8.95
CA VAL A 65 -4.36 4.99 -8.06
C VAL A 65 -3.12 4.72 -8.88
N TRP A 66 -1.98 5.12 -8.35
CA TRP A 66 -0.67 4.86 -8.96
C TRP A 66 0.18 4.06 -8.00
N LEU A 67 0.93 3.09 -8.53
CA LEU A 67 1.86 2.28 -7.76
C LEU A 67 3.13 2.08 -8.58
N GLY A 68 4.27 2.37 -7.98
CA GLY A 68 5.57 2.16 -8.60
C GLY A 68 6.51 1.46 -7.64
N PHE A 69 7.64 0.99 -8.16
CA PHE A 69 8.64 0.34 -7.32
C PHE A 69 10.03 0.56 -7.88
N SER A 70 11.01 0.39 -7.00
CA SER A 70 12.42 0.33 -7.35
C SER A 70 13.07 -0.79 -6.57
N VAL A 71 14.18 -1.30 -7.09
CA VAL A 71 14.90 -2.41 -6.48
C VAL A 71 16.22 -1.90 -5.93
N SER A 72 16.51 -2.25 -4.68
CA SER A 72 17.79 -1.92 -4.05
C SER A 72 18.35 -3.21 -3.43
N GLY A 73 19.36 -3.78 -4.06
CA GLY A 73 19.84 -5.10 -3.69
C GLY A 73 18.77 -6.14 -3.90
N GLU A 74 18.40 -6.86 -2.84
CA GLU A 74 17.35 -7.86 -2.88
C GLU A 74 16.00 -7.33 -2.42
N LYS A 75 15.93 -6.05 -2.03
CA LYS A 75 14.73 -5.45 -1.43
C LYS A 75 14.04 -4.54 -2.42
N LEU A 76 12.72 -4.51 -2.33
CA LEU A 76 11.90 -3.62 -3.14
C LEU A 76 11.40 -2.45 -2.30
N HIS A 77 11.46 -1.26 -2.89
CA HIS A 77 10.84 -0.06 -2.35
C HIS A 77 9.65 0.27 -3.22
N PHE A 78 8.50 0.46 -2.60
CA PHE A 78 7.27 0.82 -3.29
C PHE A 78 6.88 2.26 -2.96
N PHE A 79 6.18 2.89 -3.89
CA PHE A 79 5.61 4.22 -3.69
C PHE A 79 4.31 4.30 -4.45
N GLY A 80 3.42 5.17 -4.00
CA GLY A 80 2.12 5.28 -4.64
C GLY A 80 1.33 6.49 -4.17
N ASP A 81 0.21 6.72 -4.81
CA ASP A 81 -0.71 7.80 -4.47
C ASP A 81 -2.09 7.48 -5.03
N SER A 82 -3.09 8.19 -4.57
CA SER A 82 -4.45 8.10 -5.07
C SER A 82 -5.18 9.42 -4.86
N GLU A 83 -6.22 9.62 -5.64
CA GLU A 83 -7.10 10.78 -5.49
C GLU A 83 -8.15 10.58 -4.39
N GLY A 84 -8.42 9.35 -3.98
CA GLY A 84 -9.43 9.05 -2.96
C GLY A 84 -8.84 8.98 -1.55
N ARG A 85 -9.50 9.59 -0.57
CA ARG A 85 -9.02 9.64 0.81
C ARG A 85 -8.94 8.27 1.46
N ILE A 86 -9.96 7.45 1.26
CA ILE A 86 -10.00 6.09 1.81
C ILE A 86 -8.95 5.21 1.10
N VAL A 87 -8.85 5.34 -0.22
CA VAL A 87 -7.89 4.57 -1.00
C VAL A 87 -6.46 4.92 -0.61
N ARG A 88 -6.19 6.20 -0.32
CA ARG A 88 -4.87 6.59 0.20
C ARG A 88 -4.55 5.88 1.51
N GLY A 89 -5.55 5.73 2.39
CA GLY A 89 -5.38 4.98 3.62
C GLY A 89 -5.12 3.49 3.38
N LEU A 90 -5.87 2.89 2.47
CA LEU A 90 -5.66 1.48 2.09
C LEU A 90 -4.27 1.29 1.48
N LEU A 91 -3.85 2.23 0.63
CA LEU A 91 -2.53 2.20 0.03
C LEU A 91 -1.44 2.31 1.10
N ALA A 92 -1.63 3.15 2.10
CA ALA A 92 -0.68 3.28 3.22
C ALA A 92 -0.55 1.96 3.98
N VAL A 93 -1.64 1.25 4.22
CA VAL A 93 -1.60 -0.08 4.84
C VAL A 93 -0.84 -1.06 3.95
N LEU A 94 -1.12 -1.06 2.66
CA LEU A 94 -0.42 -1.94 1.71
C LEU A 94 1.08 -1.65 1.71
N LEU A 95 1.48 -0.38 1.63
CA LEU A 95 2.89 0.00 1.65
C LEU A 95 3.58 -0.46 2.94
N THR A 96 2.88 -0.40 4.07
CA THR A 96 3.41 -0.90 5.34
C THR A 96 3.70 -2.41 5.25
N ALA A 97 2.83 -3.16 4.57
CA ALA A 97 2.98 -4.60 4.45
C ALA A 97 4.10 -5.02 3.51
N ILE A 98 4.44 -4.20 2.52
CA ILE A 98 5.32 -4.62 1.44
C ILE A 98 6.68 -3.93 1.41
N GLU A 99 6.83 -2.80 2.09
CA GLU A 99 8.07 -1.99 2.01
C GLU A 99 9.29 -2.77 2.50
N GLY A 100 10.35 -2.72 1.71
CA GLY A 100 11.63 -3.28 2.10
C GLY A 100 11.70 -4.80 2.07
N LYS A 101 10.71 -5.45 1.50
CA LYS A 101 10.69 -6.91 1.39
C LYS A 101 11.34 -7.37 0.09
N SER A 102 11.86 -8.60 0.11
CA SER A 102 12.38 -9.21 -1.10
C SER A 102 11.23 -9.73 -1.96
N ALA A 103 11.51 -9.98 -3.24
CA ALA A 103 10.52 -10.57 -4.13
C ALA A 103 10.05 -11.92 -3.60
N ALA A 104 10.97 -12.74 -3.09
CA ALA A 104 10.63 -14.05 -2.53
C ALA A 104 9.66 -13.93 -1.36
N GLU A 105 9.90 -12.97 -0.46
CA GLU A 105 9.02 -12.74 0.68
C GLU A 105 7.62 -12.31 0.25
N LEU A 106 7.53 -11.42 -0.75
CA LEU A 106 6.24 -10.94 -1.26
C LEU A 106 5.46 -12.06 -1.93
N LEU A 107 6.14 -12.95 -2.64
CA LEU A 107 5.49 -14.09 -3.31
C LEU A 107 5.09 -15.20 -2.33
N ALA A 108 5.80 -15.31 -1.20
CA ALA A 108 5.53 -16.33 -0.19
C ALA A 108 4.39 -15.95 0.75
N HIS A 109 4.19 -14.67 1.02
CA HIS A 109 3.20 -14.19 1.98
C HIS A 109 2.36 -13.07 1.38
N SER A 110 1.06 -13.33 1.27
CA SER A 110 0.15 -12.33 0.68
C SER A 110 0.14 -11.04 1.49
N PRO A 111 0.33 -9.88 0.84
CA PRO A 111 0.17 -8.59 1.51
C PRO A 111 -1.24 -8.36 2.05
N LEU A 112 -2.23 -9.06 1.51
CA LEU A 112 -3.62 -8.93 1.98
C LEU A 112 -3.83 -9.48 3.38
N ALA A 113 -2.92 -10.33 3.87
CA ALA A 113 -3.01 -10.88 5.23
C ALA A 113 -3.07 -9.79 6.29
N LEU A 114 -2.33 -8.70 6.11
CA LEU A 114 -2.36 -7.59 7.06
C LEU A 114 -3.75 -6.96 7.10
N PHE A 115 -4.40 -6.80 5.96
CA PHE A 115 -5.76 -6.25 5.91
C PHE A 115 -6.74 -7.11 6.69
N ASP A 116 -6.61 -8.44 6.59
CA ASP A 116 -7.45 -9.37 7.34
C ASP A 116 -7.18 -9.25 8.85
N GLU A 117 -5.92 -9.13 9.25
CA GLU A 117 -5.55 -8.98 10.64
C GLU A 117 -6.09 -7.67 11.24
N LEU A 118 -6.16 -6.62 10.45
CA LEU A 118 -6.68 -5.32 10.88
C LEU A 118 -8.21 -5.27 10.84
N GLY A 119 -8.86 -6.30 10.32
CA GLY A 119 -10.31 -6.35 10.18
C GLY A 119 -10.85 -5.37 9.15
N LEU A 120 -10.07 -5.07 8.12
CA LEU A 120 -10.44 -4.08 7.12
C LEU A 120 -11.12 -4.67 5.90
N ARG A 121 -10.71 -5.87 5.49
CA ARG A 121 -11.15 -6.45 4.21
C ARG A 121 -12.64 -6.75 4.14
N ALA A 122 -13.16 -7.34 5.21
CA ALA A 122 -14.56 -7.78 5.24
C ALA A 122 -15.56 -6.64 5.18
N GLN A 123 -15.13 -5.42 5.49
CA GLN A 123 -16.00 -4.25 5.57
C GLN A 123 -15.93 -3.36 4.33
N LEU A 124 -15.05 -3.69 3.38
CA LEU A 124 -14.90 -2.87 2.18
C LEU A 124 -16.09 -3.08 1.24
N SER A 125 -16.47 -2.00 0.53
CA SER A 125 -17.41 -2.13 -0.58
C SER A 125 -16.83 -3.05 -1.65
N ALA A 126 -17.69 -3.58 -2.53
CA ALA A 126 -17.24 -4.47 -3.59
C ALA A 126 -16.19 -3.79 -4.48
N SER A 127 -16.39 -2.53 -4.86
CA SER A 127 -15.46 -1.84 -5.74
C SER A 127 -14.12 -1.56 -5.05
N ARG A 128 -14.12 -1.21 -3.75
CA ARG A 128 -12.87 -1.04 -3.01
C ARG A 128 -12.14 -2.36 -2.81
N GLY A 129 -12.87 -3.44 -2.57
CA GLY A 129 -12.29 -4.77 -2.47
C GLY A 129 -11.63 -5.20 -3.76
N GLN A 130 -12.25 -4.93 -4.89
CA GLN A 130 -11.68 -5.22 -6.21
C GLN A 130 -10.43 -4.37 -6.47
N GLY A 131 -10.46 -3.10 -6.08
CA GLY A 131 -9.31 -2.21 -6.21
C GLY A 131 -8.12 -2.70 -5.37
N LEU A 132 -8.40 -3.18 -4.17
CA LEU A 132 -7.36 -3.74 -3.31
C LEU A 132 -6.73 -4.99 -3.92
N ILE A 133 -7.54 -5.86 -4.51
CA ILE A 133 -7.03 -7.03 -5.21
C ILE A 133 -6.18 -6.63 -6.40
N ALA A 134 -6.61 -5.62 -7.17
CA ALA A 134 -5.82 -5.11 -8.30
C ALA A 134 -4.46 -4.57 -7.84
N LEU A 135 -4.42 -3.86 -6.71
CA LEU A 135 -3.16 -3.39 -6.12
C LEU A 135 -2.28 -4.56 -5.68
N ASN A 136 -2.86 -5.56 -5.05
CA ASN A 136 -2.13 -6.74 -4.63
C ASN A 136 -1.52 -7.47 -5.84
N ASP A 137 -2.29 -7.62 -6.92
CA ASP A 137 -1.80 -8.24 -8.15
C ASP A 137 -0.64 -7.44 -8.74
N ALA A 138 -0.71 -6.11 -8.69
CA ALA A 138 0.37 -5.25 -9.18
C ALA A 138 1.65 -5.44 -8.35
N VAL A 139 1.52 -5.60 -7.03
CA VAL A 139 2.67 -5.89 -6.15
C VAL A 139 3.29 -7.24 -6.51
N LEU A 140 2.48 -8.26 -6.71
CA LEU A 140 2.98 -9.59 -7.07
C LEU A 140 3.64 -9.58 -8.44
N ASP A 141 3.09 -8.84 -9.40
CA ASP A 141 3.71 -8.68 -10.72
C ASP A 141 5.06 -7.99 -10.60
N ALA A 142 5.16 -6.96 -9.77
CA ALA A 142 6.44 -6.29 -9.52
C ALA A 142 7.47 -7.24 -8.92
N ALA A 143 7.04 -8.09 -7.98
CA ALA A 143 7.92 -9.07 -7.37
C ALA A 143 8.43 -10.09 -8.40
N ARG A 144 7.55 -10.57 -9.27
CA ARG A 144 7.95 -11.49 -10.35
C ARG A 144 8.91 -10.83 -11.32
N GLU A 145 8.64 -9.58 -11.68
CA GLU A 145 9.51 -8.80 -12.56
C GLU A 145 10.89 -8.61 -11.95
N ALA A 146 10.95 -8.36 -10.64
CA ALA A 146 12.23 -8.19 -9.93
C ALA A 146 13.06 -9.47 -9.88
N GLN A 147 12.42 -10.64 -9.96
CA GLN A 147 13.11 -11.93 -9.99
C GLN A 147 13.61 -12.32 -11.37
N ALA A 148 13.07 -11.72 -12.39
CA ALA A 148 13.38 -12.09 -13.77
C ALA A 148 14.80 -11.69 -14.19
#